data_b4100d183182b7f1e52de38ef13c3b36
#
_entry.id   b4100d183182b7f1e52de38ef13c3b36
#
_cell.length_a   1.000
_cell.length_b   1.000
_cell.length_c   1.000
_cell.angle_alpha   90.00
_cell.angle_beta   90.00
_cell.angle_gamma   90.00
#
_symmetry.space_group_name_H-M   'P 1'
#
loop_
_entity.id
_entity.type
_entity.pdbx_description
1 polymer ?
#
loop_
_entity_poly.entity_id
_entity_poly.type
_entity_poly.pdbx_seq_one_letter_code
_entity_poly.pdbx_strand_id
1 'polypeptide(L)'
;MGLDLVCFITGGLFSRLVSHLEETAMPGQIDARLAELGIELPTPTAPVANYLPYVQTGKTVFIAGQVTLWNGERRFVGKLGATMETKQGQEAAKLCALNLIAQAKAACGGDLDRIVRWVKLGGFVNCTPEFGEQPAVINGASDLLVQVFGDRGKHARAAVGVASLPFGVAVEIDAVIEIS
;
A
#
# COMPACT_ATOMS: atom_id res chain seq x y z
N MET A 1 9.36 -62.53 56.40
CA MET A 1 10.55 -62.51 55.52
C MET A 1 10.10 -61.87 54.25
N GLY A 2 10.41 -60.64 54.13
CA GLY A 2 10.01 -59.79 53.02
C GLY A 2 11.01 -59.82 51.92
N LEU A 3 10.58 -59.49 50.73
CA LEU A 3 11.41 -59.10 49.63
C LEU A 3 10.71 -57.97 48.87
N ASP A 4 11.35 -56.82 49.02
CA ASP A 4 10.98 -55.58 48.32
C ASP A 4 11.19 -55.73 46.81
N LEU A 5 10.16 -55.41 46.05
CA LEU A 5 10.26 -55.29 44.58
C LEU A 5 10.25 -53.84 44.19
N VAL A 6 11.43 -53.28 43.91
CA VAL A 6 11.63 -51.94 43.43
C VAL A 6 11.14 -51.90 41.96
N CYS A 7 10.09 -51.12 41.74
CA CYS A 7 9.56 -50.85 40.40
C CYS A 7 10.35 -49.66 39.82
N PHE A 8 11.18 -49.92 38.80
CA PHE A 8 11.84 -48.90 37.99
C PHE A 8 10.84 -48.28 37.02
N ILE A 9 10.47 -47.04 37.27
CA ILE A 9 9.70 -46.26 36.35
C ILE A 9 10.66 -45.65 35.33
N THR A 10 10.72 -46.20 34.12
CA THR A 10 11.37 -45.62 32.98
C THR A 10 10.49 -44.50 32.45
N GLY A 11 10.83 -43.27 32.80
CA GLY A 11 10.20 -42.08 32.26
C GLY A 11 10.52 -41.93 30.77
N GLY A 12 9.59 -42.33 29.95
CA GLY A 12 9.64 -42.05 28.51
C GLY A 12 9.56 -40.54 28.26
N LEU A 13 10.64 -40.02 27.76
CA LEU A 13 10.75 -38.66 27.28
C LEU A 13 9.89 -38.52 26.00
N PHE A 14 8.58 -38.28 26.15
CA PHE A 14 7.75 -37.84 25.01
C PHE A 14 8.11 -36.40 24.70
N SER A 15 9.16 -36.27 23.87
CA SER A 15 9.46 -35.02 23.19
C SER A 15 8.23 -34.58 22.42
N ARG A 16 7.56 -33.54 22.91
CA ARG A 16 6.57 -32.77 22.19
C ARG A 16 7.27 -32.13 21.00
N LEU A 17 7.27 -32.78 19.86
CA LEU A 17 7.44 -32.15 18.57
C LEU A 17 6.17 -31.34 18.33
N VAL A 18 6.11 -30.13 18.87
CA VAL A 18 5.16 -29.12 18.42
C VAL A 18 5.70 -28.67 17.07
N SER A 19 5.28 -29.34 16.01
CA SER A 19 5.40 -28.81 14.67
C SER A 19 4.62 -27.49 14.66
N HIS A 20 5.33 -26.36 14.64
CA HIS A 20 4.81 -25.12 14.14
C HIS A 20 4.49 -25.37 12.67
N LEU A 21 3.29 -25.87 12.41
CA LEU A 21 2.63 -25.61 11.15
C LEU A 21 2.40 -24.09 11.16
N GLU A 22 3.26 -23.33 10.50
CA GLU A 22 2.88 -22.01 10.04
C GLU A 22 1.60 -22.25 9.24
N GLU A 23 0.48 -21.90 9.85
CA GLU A 23 -0.81 -21.82 9.20
C GLU A 23 -0.63 -20.70 8.17
N THR A 24 -0.24 -21.09 6.95
CA THR A 24 -0.21 -20.18 5.81
C THR A 24 -1.66 -19.79 5.58
N ALA A 25 -2.09 -18.69 6.22
CA ALA A 25 -3.38 -18.10 5.97
C ALA A 25 -3.54 -17.95 4.45
N MET A 26 -4.63 -18.46 3.90
CA MET A 26 -4.92 -18.34 2.48
C MET A 26 -4.87 -16.84 2.14
N PRO A 27 -4.13 -16.45 1.10
CA PRO A 27 -4.07 -15.04 0.71
C PRO A 27 -5.49 -14.53 0.45
N GLY A 28 -5.80 -13.32 0.92
CA GLY A 28 -7.06 -12.65 0.64
C GLY A 28 -7.27 -12.48 -0.87
N GLN A 29 -8.50 -12.18 -1.28
CA GLN A 29 -8.85 -12.01 -2.70
C GLN A 29 -7.99 -10.93 -3.36
N ILE A 30 -7.72 -9.82 -2.67
CA ILE A 30 -6.91 -8.73 -3.20
C ILE A 30 -5.43 -9.10 -3.26
N ASP A 31 -4.90 -9.82 -2.28
CA ASP A 31 -3.51 -10.30 -2.33
C ASP A 31 -3.32 -11.31 -3.47
N ALA A 32 -4.28 -12.22 -3.69
CA ALA A 32 -4.28 -13.12 -4.83
C ALA A 32 -4.34 -12.34 -6.16
N ARG A 33 -5.14 -11.27 -6.22
CA ARG A 33 -5.22 -10.42 -7.41
C ARG A 33 -3.92 -9.66 -7.68
N LEU A 34 -3.24 -9.15 -6.67
CA LEU A 34 -1.92 -8.53 -6.81
C LEU A 34 -0.91 -9.54 -7.38
N ALA A 35 -0.89 -10.77 -6.85
CA ALA A 35 -0.01 -11.84 -7.34
C ALA A 35 -0.30 -12.22 -8.80
N GLU A 36 -1.58 -12.35 -9.19
CA GLU A 36 -2.01 -12.62 -10.57
C GLU A 36 -1.52 -11.53 -11.54
N LEU A 37 -1.55 -10.27 -11.11
CA LEU A 37 -1.09 -9.13 -11.89
C LEU A 37 0.44 -8.94 -11.88
N GLY A 38 1.17 -9.76 -11.10
CA GLY A 38 2.62 -9.60 -10.91
C GLY A 38 2.99 -8.29 -10.22
N ILE A 39 2.10 -7.77 -9.35
CA ILE A 39 2.28 -6.50 -8.65
C ILE A 39 2.88 -6.77 -7.27
N GLU A 40 4.06 -6.20 -7.04
CA GLU A 40 4.69 -6.12 -5.73
C GLU A 40 4.36 -4.76 -5.09
N LEU A 41 4.14 -4.77 -3.78
CA LEU A 41 3.93 -3.54 -3.02
C LEU A 41 5.26 -3.10 -2.39
N PRO A 42 5.57 -1.79 -2.38
CA PRO A 42 6.72 -1.28 -1.65
C PRO A 42 6.51 -1.45 -0.14
N THR A 43 7.61 -1.50 0.60
CA THR A 43 7.56 -1.42 2.07
C THR A 43 6.99 -0.07 2.49
N PRO A 44 5.93 -0.02 3.33
CA PRO A 44 5.39 1.24 3.81
C PRO A 44 6.45 2.07 4.49
N THR A 45 6.64 3.31 4.03
CA THR A 45 7.59 4.25 4.64
C THR A 45 7.00 4.82 5.93
N ALA A 46 7.79 4.77 7.03
CA ALA A 46 7.45 5.49 8.24
C ALA A 46 7.59 7.01 8.00
N PRO A 47 6.72 7.84 8.60
CA PRO A 47 6.84 9.29 8.50
C PRO A 47 8.13 9.79 9.15
N VAL A 48 8.77 10.77 8.53
CA VAL A 48 10.01 11.40 9.03
C VAL A 48 9.74 12.61 9.94
N ALA A 49 8.47 12.93 10.22
CA ALA A 49 8.05 14.12 10.98
C ALA A 49 6.90 13.77 11.93
N ASN A 50 6.39 14.79 12.68
CA ASN A 50 5.28 14.63 13.64
C ASN A 50 3.91 14.51 12.95
N TYR A 51 3.75 13.53 12.05
CA TYR A 51 2.46 13.15 11.48
C TYR A 51 2.36 11.63 11.34
N LEU A 52 1.14 11.12 11.13
CA LEU A 52 0.88 9.70 10.94
C LEU A 52 0.73 9.38 9.43
N PRO A 53 1.17 8.20 8.99
CA PRO A 53 1.00 7.79 7.59
C PRO A 53 -0.47 7.63 7.21
N TYR A 54 -1.32 7.36 8.19
CA TYR A 54 -2.78 7.35 8.06
C TYR A 54 -3.44 7.61 9.42
N VAL A 55 -4.69 8.06 9.37
CA VAL A 55 -5.56 8.25 10.54
C VAL A 55 -6.89 7.60 10.26
N GLN A 56 -7.36 6.77 11.18
CA GLN A 56 -8.67 6.15 11.12
C GLN A 56 -9.67 6.89 12.02
N THR A 57 -10.86 7.17 11.49
CA THR A 57 -12.01 7.64 12.26
C THR A 57 -13.25 6.85 11.85
N GLY A 58 -13.81 6.07 12.79
CA GLY A 58 -14.85 5.10 12.47
C GLY A 58 -14.39 4.11 11.41
N LYS A 59 -15.11 4.04 10.29
CA LYS A 59 -14.79 3.20 9.14
C LYS A 59 -13.99 3.94 8.04
N THR A 60 -13.66 5.19 8.26
CA THR A 60 -12.93 6.01 7.27
C THR A 60 -11.46 6.08 7.65
N VAL A 61 -10.58 5.83 6.68
CA VAL A 61 -9.13 6.00 6.82
C VAL A 61 -8.67 7.08 5.87
N PHE A 62 -7.98 8.07 6.41
CA PHE A 62 -7.29 9.13 5.68
C PHE A 62 -5.82 8.73 5.55
N ILE A 63 -5.34 8.57 4.33
CA ILE A 63 -3.95 8.19 4.04
C ILE A 63 -3.21 9.45 3.60
N ALA A 64 -2.09 9.74 4.25
CA ALA A 64 -1.25 10.89 3.94
C ALA A 64 -0.67 10.82 2.53
N GLY A 65 -0.24 11.98 1.99
CA GLY A 65 0.37 12.08 0.67
C GLY A 65 1.52 11.08 0.48
N GLN A 66 1.44 10.31 -0.59
CA GLN A 66 2.47 9.37 -0.99
C GLN A 66 3.19 9.91 -2.21
N VAL A 67 4.49 10.05 -2.10
CA VAL A 67 5.38 10.48 -3.18
C VAL A 67 5.96 9.26 -3.92
N THR A 68 6.71 9.51 -4.98
CA THR A 68 7.26 8.46 -5.85
C THR A 68 8.48 7.75 -5.24
N LEU A 69 8.27 7.06 -4.11
CA LEU A 69 9.29 6.26 -3.43
C LEU A 69 9.09 4.76 -3.72
N TRP A 70 10.19 4.05 -3.93
CA TRP A 70 10.24 2.59 -3.97
C TRP A 70 11.28 2.11 -2.97
N ASN A 71 10.84 1.56 -1.83
CA ASN A 71 11.71 1.07 -0.76
C ASN A 71 12.79 2.09 -0.33
N GLY A 72 12.38 3.37 -0.22
CA GLY A 72 13.27 4.49 0.15
C GLY A 72 14.01 5.15 -1.03
N GLU A 73 14.03 4.54 -2.20
CA GLU A 73 14.60 5.13 -3.41
C GLU A 73 13.62 6.11 -4.05
N ARG A 74 14.07 7.34 -4.34
CA ARG A 74 13.28 8.34 -5.06
C ARG A 74 13.29 8.03 -6.55
N ARG A 75 12.10 7.94 -7.13
CA ARG A 75 11.91 7.74 -8.58
C ARG A 75 11.10 8.88 -9.15
N PHE A 76 11.15 9.06 -10.47
CA PHE A 76 10.38 10.09 -11.17
C PHE A 76 10.58 11.50 -10.58
N VAL A 77 11.83 11.91 -10.40
CA VAL A 77 12.20 13.28 -10.01
C VAL A 77 12.23 14.16 -11.26
N GLY A 78 11.42 15.23 -11.26
CA GLY A 78 11.30 16.13 -12.42
C GLY A 78 9.96 16.87 -12.45
N LYS A 79 9.73 17.58 -13.54
CA LYS A 79 8.59 18.47 -13.74
C LYS A 79 7.89 18.18 -15.07
N LEU A 80 6.59 17.90 -15.02
CA LEU A 80 5.76 17.68 -16.22
C LEU A 80 5.68 18.97 -17.06
N GLY A 81 5.77 18.80 -18.37
CA GLY A 81 5.83 19.93 -19.31
C GLY A 81 7.21 20.62 -19.40
N ALA A 82 8.23 20.12 -18.68
CA ALA A 82 9.61 20.59 -18.79
C ALA A 82 10.57 19.41 -19.01
N THR A 83 10.85 18.62 -17.98
CA THR A 83 11.80 17.51 -18.00
C THR A 83 11.14 16.12 -18.09
N MET A 84 9.83 16.06 -17.99
CA MET A 84 9.05 14.83 -18.00
C MET A 84 7.81 14.97 -18.87
N GLU A 85 7.46 13.86 -19.53
CA GLU A 85 6.28 13.73 -20.36
C GLU A 85 5.12 13.08 -19.57
N THR A 86 3.88 13.24 -20.07
CA THR A 86 2.66 12.70 -19.47
C THR A 86 2.76 11.20 -19.16
N LYS A 87 3.34 10.38 -20.06
CA LYS A 87 3.53 8.95 -19.84
C LYS A 87 4.41 8.63 -18.62
N GLN A 88 5.49 9.37 -18.43
CA GLN A 88 6.34 9.23 -17.24
C GLN A 88 5.59 9.67 -15.99
N GLY A 89 4.75 10.71 -16.09
CA GLY A 89 3.85 11.13 -15.03
C GLY A 89 2.82 10.05 -14.63
N GLN A 90 2.28 9.30 -15.60
CA GLN A 90 1.39 8.17 -15.33
C GLN A 90 2.10 7.06 -14.55
N GLU A 91 3.33 6.71 -14.91
CA GLU A 91 4.12 5.73 -14.15
C GLU A 91 4.46 6.24 -12.74
N ALA A 92 4.72 7.55 -12.60
CA ALA A 92 4.90 8.18 -11.29
C ALA A 92 3.63 8.08 -10.44
N ALA A 93 2.45 8.38 -11.00
CA ALA A 93 1.17 8.24 -10.33
C ALA A 93 0.86 6.79 -9.95
N LYS A 94 1.18 5.83 -10.82
CA LYS A 94 1.08 4.41 -10.53
C LYS A 94 1.94 4.01 -9.33
N LEU A 95 3.17 4.50 -9.23
CA LEU A 95 4.03 4.26 -8.07
C LEU A 95 3.45 4.86 -6.79
N CYS A 96 2.88 6.08 -6.82
CA CYS A 96 2.17 6.65 -5.69
C CYS A 96 1.00 5.76 -5.25
N ALA A 97 0.22 5.20 -6.20
CA ALA A 97 -0.87 4.29 -5.88
C ALA A 97 -0.39 2.98 -5.23
N LEU A 98 0.76 2.43 -5.64
CA LEU A 98 1.37 1.27 -4.97
C LEU A 98 1.72 1.58 -3.52
N ASN A 99 2.26 2.77 -3.23
CA ASN A 99 2.51 3.24 -1.87
C ASN A 99 1.21 3.44 -1.08
N LEU A 100 0.15 3.99 -1.70
CA LEU A 100 -1.17 4.10 -1.07
C LEU A 100 -1.75 2.73 -0.71
N ILE A 101 -1.64 1.73 -1.60
CA ILE A 101 -2.09 0.34 -1.32
C ILE A 101 -1.29 -0.25 -0.16
N ALA A 102 0.02 -0.02 -0.10
CA ALA A 102 0.87 -0.51 0.99
C ALA A 102 0.47 0.12 2.34
N GLN A 103 0.18 1.43 2.39
CA GLN A 103 -0.33 2.11 3.58
C GLN A 103 -1.74 1.64 3.95
N ALA A 104 -2.62 1.44 2.97
CA ALA A 104 -3.95 0.89 3.18
C ALA A 104 -3.88 -0.53 3.77
N LYS A 105 -2.96 -1.38 3.28
CA LYS A 105 -2.71 -2.72 3.85
C LYS A 105 -2.30 -2.64 5.31
N ALA A 106 -1.39 -1.72 5.66
CA ALA A 106 -0.99 -1.49 7.06
C ALA A 106 -2.18 -1.01 7.92
N ALA A 107 -2.98 -0.07 7.41
CA ALA A 107 -4.17 0.43 8.11
C ALA A 107 -5.23 -0.66 8.33
N CYS A 108 -5.31 -1.64 7.43
CA CYS A 108 -6.22 -2.80 7.52
C CYS A 108 -5.65 -3.97 8.34
N GLY A 109 -4.49 -3.81 8.98
CA GLY A 109 -3.85 -4.89 9.75
C GLY A 109 -3.32 -6.04 8.88
N GLY A 110 -2.98 -5.75 7.62
CA GLY A 110 -2.46 -6.70 6.64
C GLY A 110 -3.50 -7.27 5.67
N ASP A 111 -4.79 -7.06 5.90
CA ASP A 111 -5.89 -7.60 5.12
C ASP A 111 -6.54 -6.53 4.22
N LEU A 112 -6.18 -6.53 2.92
CA LEU A 112 -6.74 -5.61 1.93
C LEU A 112 -8.22 -5.88 1.60
N ASP A 113 -8.76 -7.07 1.92
CA ASP A 113 -10.17 -7.39 1.67
C ASP A 113 -11.11 -6.60 2.58
N ARG A 114 -10.60 -6.03 3.67
CA ARG A 114 -11.33 -5.10 4.53
C ARG A 114 -11.64 -3.76 3.86
N ILE A 115 -11.01 -3.42 2.73
CA ILE A 115 -11.33 -2.21 1.98
C ILE A 115 -12.68 -2.38 1.30
N VAL A 116 -13.69 -1.62 1.78
CA VAL A 116 -15.04 -1.56 1.20
C VAL A 116 -15.00 -0.76 -0.10
N ARG A 117 -14.30 0.39 -0.11
CA ARG A 117 -14.08 1.21 -1.31
C ARG A 117 -12.96 2.23 -1.13
N TRP A 118 -12.37 2.61 -2.23
CA TRP A 118 -11.61 3.84 -2.36
C TRP A 118 -12.61 5.00 -2.53
N VAL A 119 -12.58 5.97 -1.62
CA VAL A 119 -13.57 7.05 -1.59
C VAL A 119 -13.10 8.26 -2.41
N LYS A 120 -11.85 8.67 -2.20
CA LYS A 120 -11.28 9.85 -2.85
C LYS A 120 -9.78 9.71 -3.05
N LEU A 121 -9.29 10.29 -4.15
CA LEU A 121 -7.87 10.62 -4.37
C LEU A 121 -7.70 12.14 -4.52
N GLY A 122 -6.66 12.70 -3.89
CA GLY A 122 -6.12 14.01 -4.18
C GLY A 122 -4.80 13.84 -4.92
N GLY A 123 -4.76 14.20 -6.20
CA GLY A 123 -3.58 14.07 -7.05
C GLY A 123 -2.92 15.42 -7.30
N PHE A 124 -1.63 15.54 -6.96
CA PHE A 124 -0.81 16.73 -7.11
C PHE A 124 0.29 16.45 -8.13
N VAL A 125 0.36 17.25 -9.17
CA VAL A 125 1.31 17.11 -10.27
C VAL A 125 2.28 18.27 -10.28
N ASN A 126 3.57 18.01 -10.07
CA ASN A 126 4.63 19.00 -10.22
C ASN A 126 4.79 19.32 -11.71
N CYS A 127 4.27 20.46 -12.16
CA CYS A 127 4.23 20.78 -13.58
C CYS A 127 4.49 22.27 -13.87
N THR A 128 4.76 22.58 -15.13
CA THR A 128 4.82 23.98 -15.61
C THR A 128 3.42 24.60 -15.60
N PRO A 129 3.30 25.92 -15.58
CA PRO A 129 1.98 26.60 -15.62
C PRO A 129 1.15 26.27 -16.88
N GLU A 130 1.82 25.96 -17.99
CA GLU A 130 1.20 25.65 -19.28
C GLU A 130 0.75 24.18 -19.40
N PHE A 131 1.20 23.31 -18.51
CA PHE A 131 0.84 21.90 -18.54
C PHE A 131 -0.60 21.69 -18.11
N GLY A 132 -1.43 21.13 -18.99
CA GLY A 132 -2.88 20.95 -18.77
C GLY A 132 -3.34 19.48 -18.63
N GLU A 133 -2.40 18.50 -18.64
CA GLU A 133 -2.73 17.07 -18.68
C GLU A 133 -2.70 16.39 -17.31
N GLN A 134 -2.88 17.12 -16.20
CA GLN A 134 -2.87 16.56 -14.84
C GLN A 134 -3.86 15.39 -14.68
N PRO A 135 -5.10 15.47 -15.22
CA PRO A 135 -6.02 14.31 -15.14
C PRO A 135 -5.47 13.07 -15.85
N ALA A 136 -4.81 13.22 -17.00
CA ALA A 136 -4.17 12.13 -17.73
C ALA A 136 -3.03 11.49 -16.93
N VAL A 137 -2.21 12.30 -16.25
CA VAL A 137 -1.16 11.82 -15.34
C VAL A 137 -1.75 10.97 -14.22
N ILE A 138 -2.77 11.47 -13.51
CA ILE A 138 -3.35 10.77 -12.35
C ILE A 138 -4.16 9.52 -12.77
N ASN A 139 -4.52 9.35 -14.05
CA ASN A 139 -5.10 8.10 -14.54
C ASN A 139 -4.19 6.89 -14.24
N GLY A 140 -2.86 7.05 -14.22
CA GLY A 140 -1.94 5.97 -13.84
C GLY A 140 -2.27 5.36 -12.47
N ALA A 141 -2.66 6.18 -11.49
CA ALA A 141 -3.10 5.73 -10.18
C ALA A 141 -4.52 5.14 -10.22
N SER A 142 -5.46 5.85 -10.86
CA SER A 142 -6.87 5.44 -10.90
C SER A 142 -7.04 4.10 -11.60
N ASP A 143 -6.36 3.89 -12.72
CA ASP A 143 -6.44 2.65 -13.50
C ASP A 143 -5.87 1.46 -12.72
N LEU A 144 -4.76 1.66 -12.00
CA LEU A 144 -4.19 0.63 -11.12
C LEU A 144 -5.17 0.23 -10.02
N LEU A 145 -5.79 1.20 -9.35
CA LEU A 145 -6.76 0.91 -8.29
C LEU A 145 -7.97 0.13 -8.80
N VAL A 146 -8.48 0.48 -9.97
CA VAL A 146 -9.59 -0.26 -10.60
C VAL A 146 -9.14 -1.66 -11.04
N GLN A 147 -7.91 -1.80 -11.57
CA GLN A 147 -7.34 -3.09 -11.96
C GLN A 147 -7.21 -4.06 -10.78
N VAL A 148 -6.82 -3.55 -9.60
CA VAL A 148 -6.62 -4.35 -8.38
C VAL A 148 -7.93 -4.59 -7.63
N PHE A 149 -8.76 -3.55 -7.44
CA PHE A 149 -9.94 -3.60 -6.56
C PHE A 149 -11.27 -3.70 -7.31
N GLY A 150 -11.28 -3.68 -8.64
CA GLY A 150 -12.51 -3.65 -9.43
C GLY A 150 -13.37 -2.43 -9.11
N ASP A 151 -14.68 -2.63 -8.90
CA ASP A 151 -15.61 -1.53 -8.59
C ASP A 151 -15.29 -0.83 -7.26
N ARG A 152 -14.67 -1.51 -6.30
CA ARG A 152 -14.19 -0.92 -5.04
C ARG A 152 -13.06 0.10 -5.27
N GLY A 153 -12.34 0.02 -6.38
CA GLY A 153 -11.27 0.94 -6.78
C GLY A 153 -11.77 2.25 -7.40
N LYS A 154 -13.05 2.34 -7.80
CA LYS A 154 -13.64 3.57 -8.36
C LYS A 154 -13.84 4.61 -7.25
N HIS A 155 -13.37 5.83 -7.48
CA HIS A 155 -13.29 6.89 -6.46
C HIS A 155 -13.58 8.27 -7.04
N ALA A 156 -13.96 9.23 -6.19
CA ALA A 156 -13.94 10.65 -6.53
C ALA A 156 -12.49 11.15 -6.59
N ARG A 157 -12.20 12.14 -7.45
CA ARG A 157 -10.82 12.60 -7.66
C ARG A 157 -10.72 14.10 -7.88
N ALA A 158 -9.65 14.71 -7.34
CA ALA A 158 -9.08 15.95 -7.83
C ALA A 158 -7.70 15.63 -8.46
N ALA A 159 -7.35 16.36 -9.54
CA ALA A 159 -6.04 16.29 -10.18
C ALA A 159 -5.63 17.71 -10.55
N VAL A 160 -4.63 18.24 -9.82
CA VAL A 160 -4.22 19.64 -9.94
C VAL A 160 -2.72 19.79 -10.13
N GLY A 161 -2.32 20.83 -10.83
CA GLY A 161 -0.92 21.22 -10.97
C GLY A 161 -0.45 21.99 -9.74
N VAL A 162 0.80 21.77 -9.33
CA VAL A 162 1.47 22.49 -8.25
C VAL A 162 2.83 23.00 -8.71
N ALA A 163 3.28 24.09 -8.08
CA ALA A 163 4.56 24.71 -8.44
C ALA A 163 5.77 23.84 -8.11
N SER A 164 5.68 23.04 -7.04
CA SER A 164 6.73 22.11 -6.60
C SER A 164 6.15 21.04 -5.68
N LEU A 165 6.83 19.90 -5.59
CA LEU A 165 6.56 18.84 -4.63
C LEU A 165 7.81 18.52 -3.80
N PRO A 166 7.68 17.91 -2.62
CA PRO A 166 8.82 17.47 -1.82
C PRO A 166 9.82 16.67 -2.65
N PHE A 167 11.09 16.89 -2.42
CA PHE A 167 12.21 16.21 -3.13
C PHE A 167 12.23 16.41 -4.66
N GLY A 168 11.41 17.31 -5.21
CA GLY A 168 11.29 17.54 -6.65
C GLY A 168 10.64 16.38 -7.41
N VAL A 169 9.90 15.50 -6.74
CA VAL A 169 9.18 14.41 -7.41
C VAL A 169 8.08 14.95 -8.33
N ALA A 170 7.70 14.13 -9.33
CA ALA A 170 6.74 14.52 -10.35
C ALA A 170 5.28 14.49 -9.86
N VAL A 171 4.95 13.58 -8.94
CA VAL A 171 3.58 13.33 -8.48
C VAL A 171 3.57 13.02 -6.99
N GLU A 172 2.51 13.48 -6.31
CA GLU A 172 2.12 13.08 -4.97
C GLU A 172 0.61 12.79 -4.96
N ILE A 173 0.18 11.78 -4.21
CA ILE A 173 -1.25 11.42 -4.11
C ILE A 173 -1.60 11.07 -2.67
N ASP A 174 -2.67 11.70 -2.14
CA ASP A 174 -3.35 11.30 -0.91
C ASP A 174 -4.61 10.49 -1.20
N ALA A 175 -5.16 9.81 -0.18
CA ALA A 175 -6.36 9.04 -0.35
C ALA A 175 -7.25 9.02 0.89
N VAL A 176 -8.55 8.79 0.64
CA VAL A 176 -9.53 8.42 1.66
C VAL A 176 -10.14 7.08 1.25
N ILE A 177 -10.18 6.12 2.18
CA ILE A 177 -10.78 4.80 1.99
C ILE A 177 -11.83 4.51 3.08
N GLU A 178 -12.79 3.64 2.75
CA GLU A 178 -13.73 3.05 3.70
C GLU A 178 -13.33 1.60 3.95
N ILE A 179 -13.33 1.19 5.22
CA ILE A 179 -13.02 -0.17 5.66
C ILE A 179 -14.18 -0.78 6.44
N SER A 180 -14.22 -2.12 6.50
CA SER A 180 -15.21 -2.90 7.26
C SER A 180 -14.99 -2.83 8.77
#